data_267c29e5e741b2fe8ed12a15a2da01a7
#
_entry.id   267c29e5e741b2fe8ed12a15a2da01a7
#
_cell.length_a   1.000
_cell.length_b   1.000
_cell.length_c   1.000
_cell.angle_alpha   90.00
_cell.angle_beta   90.00
_cell.angle_gamma   90.00
#
_symmetry.space_group_name_H-M   'P 1'
#
loop_
_entity.id
_entity.type
_entity.pdbx_description
1 polymer ?
#
loop_
_entity_poly.entity_id
_entity_poly.type
_entity_poly.pdbx_seq_one_letter_code
_entity_poly.pdbx_strand_id
1 'polypeptide(L)'
;MPRKFASVPKNCKKYNPEEISEKKIQGDMICKKSPVYLDSEFAHRYEDGSCKTIRFDLVTIRDNKLVFIELKRIGDDRMLDKIGNTPEIIRQMDNYCRFIKTNSDALVEYYKKLYRIKQHLGLPIPQCDLDKLSICTKPHLVIRNTYLKETSGRNSRINNIVRILLAHRNEFTFAIEGNYHFDQLHIQKTLLEQVFFDGAKGGGIWHGHNGYKKYPHILLEEDIQKNFYRPIRDEVVKYFHDNGIKWWGAAKDDGSRPSGHILSSQIACLNHLFCIRKDKEAVLALINGITGMPAHFKEILPIPSESEAGCYIAFEMVSSRDYLNEDGPTRGANCTSVDAFIYATDDNGERWLIPIEWKYTESYQREDKSAEDYKGRGQKGKHGKGEKRLSRYSDLINSSEQLIHLPDYHGSIYFQEPFYQLMRQTLWAEQICRSKDESVIPAQHFVHVHVCPKDNALLLDKNYTDVSKESGMENAWKAMLKHRNLYILIDPKDLMRPLYDTHKDLCNYLSERYWK
;
A
#
# COMPACT_ATOMS: atom_id res chain seq x y z
N MET A 1 -50.01 -13.22 27.64
CA MET A 1 -49.52 -14.43 26.95
C MET A 1 -48.30 -14.05 26.14
N PRO A 2 -47.11 -14.58 26.40
CA PRO A 2 -45.94 -14.27 25.61
C PRO A 2 -46.03 -14.99 24.25
N ARG A 3 -45.83 -14.23 23.16
CA ARG A 3 -45.75 -14.77 21.80
C ARG A 3 -44.53 -15.70 21.72
N LYS A 4 -44.76 -16.97 21.38
CA LYS A 4 -43.71 -17.92 21.04
C LYS A 4 -42.93 -17.38 19.82
N PHE A 5 -41.66 -17.08 20.01
CA PHE A 5 -40.75 -16.85 18.89
C PHE A 5 -40.75 -18.11 18.03
N ALA A 6 -41.00 -17.94 16.73
CA ALA A 6 -40.92 -19.02 15.78
C ALA A 6 -39.52 -19.63 15.82
N SER A 7 -39.44 -20.95 15.86
CA SER A 7 -38.20 -21.69 15.84
C SER A 7 -37.37 -21.29 14.61
N VAL A 8 -36.12 -20.90 14.83
CA VAL A 8 -35.11 -20.67 13.77
C VAL A 8 -35.09 -21.92 12.87
N PRO A 9 -35.23 -21.78 11.55
CA PRO A 9 -35.18 -22.92 10.64
C PRO A 9 -33.89 -23.72 10.84
N LYS A 10 -34.00 -25.04 11.02
CA LYS A 10 -32.86 -25.96 11.20
C LYS A 10 -31.93 -26.09 9.97
N ASN A 11 -32.16 -25.33 8.90
CA ASN A 11 -31.35 -25.29 7.68
C ASN A 11 -30.56 -23.98 7.53
N CYS A 12 -29.86 -23.52 8.58
CA CYS A 12 -28.74 -22.62 8.34
C CYS A 12 -27.68 -23.37 7.53
N LYS A 13 -27.63 -23.14 6.21
CA LYS A 13 -26.45 -23.52 5.40
C LYS A 13 -25.21 -23.05 6.17
N LYS A 14 -24.26 -23.96 6.37
CA LYS A 14 -22.97 -23.59 6.97
C LYS A 14 -22.47 -22.33 6.26
N TYR A 15 -22.17 -21.28 7.05
CA TYR A 15 -21.62 -20.03 6.51
C TYR A 15 -20.38 -20.37 5.67
N ASN A 16 -20.47 -20.10 4.39
CA ASN A 16 -19.33 -20.20 3.47
C ASN A 16 -18.91 -18.77 3.10
N PRO A 17 -17.78 -18.29 3.59
CA PRO A 17 -17.31 -16.93 3.30
C PRO A 17 -17.02 -16.69 1.81
N GLU A 18 -16.83 -17.75 1.00
CA GLU A 18 -16.65 -17.62 -0.45
C GLU A 18 -17.99 -17.41 -1.19
N GLU A 19 -19.13 -17.74 -0.57
CA GLU A 19 -20.48 -17.58 -1.13
C GLU A 19 -21.20 -16.32 -0.63
N ILE A 20 -20.48 -15.39 -0.05
CA ILE A 20 -21.01 -14.11 0.44
C ILE A 20 -21.78 -13.39 -0.68
N SER A 21 -22.98 -12.87 -0.40
CA SER A 21 -23.77 -12.15 -1.40
C SER A 21 -23.22 -10.75 -1.69
N GLU A 22 -23.45 -10.21 -2.89
CA GLU A 22 -23.09 -8.82 -3.23
C GLU A 22 -23.74 -7.83 -2.24
N LYS A 23 -24.99 -8.04 -1.84
CA LYS A 23 -25.66 -7.19 -0.84
C LYS A 23 -25.00 -7.19 0.53
N LYS A 24 -24.47 -8.34 0.97
CA LYS A 24 -23.72 -8.38 2.22
C LYS A 24 -22.39 -7.62 2.09
N ILE A 25 -21.69 -7.79 0.98
CA ILE A 25 -20.43 -7.07 0.71
C ILE A 25 -20.71 -5.56 0.67
N GLN A 26 -21.77 -5.13 -0.04
CA GLN A 26 -22.22 -3.74 -0.09
C GLN A 26 -22.53 -3.19 1.31
N GLY A 27 -23.27 -3.94 2.13
CA GLY A 27 -23.56 -3.56 3.50
C GLY A 27 -22.31 -3.43 4.36
N ASP A 28 -21.38 -4.39 4.25
CA ASP A 28 -20.11 -4.35 4.97
C ASP A 28 -19.25 -3.13 4.54
N MET A 29 -19.28 -2.75 3.26
CA MET A 29 -18.62 -1.54 2.74
C MET A 29 -19.23 -0.26 3.30
N ILE A 30 -20.55 -0.15 3.31
CA ILE A 30 -21.28 1.03 3.83
C ILE A 30 -21.05 1.22 5.34
N CYS A 31 -20.92 0.13 6.09
CA CYS A 31 -20.69 0.17 7.53
C CYS A 31 -19.25 0.53 7.93
N LYS A 32 -18.31 0.55 7.00
CA LYS A 32 -16.94 1.01 7.28
C LYS A 32 -16.91 2.53 7.51
N LYS A 33 -15.98 2.98 8.36
CA LYS A 33 -15.78 4.42 8.60
C LYS A 33 -15.19 5.16 7.41
N SER A 34 -14.48 4.46 6.54
CA SER A 34 -13.86 5.00 5.33
C SER A 34 -13.73 3.89 4.27
N PRO A 35 -14.00 4.17 3.00
CA PRO A 35 -14.55 5.42 2.48
C PRO A 35 -16.01 5.64 2.88
N VAL A 36 -16.43 6.90 2.98
CA VAL A 36 -17.84 7.24 3.21
C VAL A 36 -18.56 7.29 1.87
N TYR A 37 -19.72 6.65 1.79
CA TYR A 37 -20.55 6.66 0.58
C TYR A 37 -21.66 7.71 0.69
N LEU A 38 -21.80 8.52 -0.36
CA LEU A 38 -22.83 9.56 -0.42
C LEU A 38 -24.21 8.96 -0.71
N ASP A 39 -24.25 7.87 -1.49
CA ASP A 39 -25.50 7.20 -1.86
C ASP A 39 -25.29 5.70 -2.10
N SER A 40 -26.38 4.94 -2.04
CA SER A 40 -26.42 3.52 -2.35
C SER A 40 -27.71 3.19 -3.11
N GLU A 41 -27.63 2.20 -4.01
CA GLU A 41 -28.77 1.74 -4.82
C GLU A 41 -29.38 2.88 -5.67
N PHE A 42 -28.55 3.83 -6.19
CA PHE A 42 -29.04 4.83 -7.15
C PHE A 42 -29.71 4.14 -8.32
N ALA A 43 -30.94 4.54 -8.64
CA ALA A 43 -31.69 3.99 -9.76
C ALA A 43 -32.31 5.11 -10.61
N HIS A 44 -32.15 4.99 -11.92
CA HIS A 44 -32.78 5.88 -12.90
C HIS A 44 -33.50 5.05 -13.98
N ARG A 45 -34.77 5.32 -14.18
CA ARG A 45 -35.57 4.69 -15.22
C ARG A 45 -35.66 5.62 -16.42
N TYR A 46 -35.34 5.10 -17.60
CA TYR A 46 -35.52 5.88 -18.82
C TYR A 46 -36.99 6.09 -19.13
N GLU A 47 -37.35 7.33 -19.48
CA GLU A 47 -38.72 7.71 -19.84
C GLU A 47 -39.09 7.35 -21.30
N ASP A 48 -38.14 6.84 -22.08
CA ASP A 48 -38.27 6.48 -23.48
C ASP A 48 -39.12 5.22 -23.78
N GLY A 49 -39.74 4.65 -22.75
CA GLY A 49 -40.53 3.42 -22.86
C GLY A 49 -39.70 2.13 -22.93
N SER A 50 -38.37 2.21 -22.92
CA SER A 50 -37.46 1.05 -23.05
C SER A 50 -37.49 0.08 -21.88
N CYS A 51 -38.18 0.39 -20.78
CA CYS A 51 -38.22 -0.34 -19.53
C CYS A 51 -36.82 -0.60 -18.90
N LYS A 52 -35.78 0.02 -19.42
CA LYS A 52 -34.41 -0.13 -18.90
C LYS A 52 -34.19 0.77 -17.70
N THR A 53 -33.59 0.23 -16.68
CA THR A 53 -33.22 0.96 -15.47
C THR A 53 -31.70 0.89 -15.31
N ILE A 54 -31.08 2.05 -15.18
CA ILE A 54 -29.69 2.17 -14.73
C ILE A 54 -29.69 2.07 -13.20
N ARG A 55 -28.80 1.26 -12.65
CA ARG A 55 -28.59 1.15 -11.20
C ARG A 55 -27.11 1.14 -10.90
N PHE A 56 -26.69 1.92 -9.90
CA PHE A 56 -25.36 1.86 -9.34
C PHE A 56 -25.46 1.40 -7.90
N ASP A 57 -24.58 0.50 -7.49
CA ASP A 57 -24.59 -0.03 -6.13
C ASP A 57 -24.19 1.03 -5.11
N LEU A 58 -23.18 1.86 -5.42
CA LEU A 58 -22.65 2.88 -4.51
C LEU A 58 -22.26 4.15 -5.27
N VAL A 59 -22.35 5.31 -4.57
CA VAL A 59 -21.82 6.59 -5.06
C VAL A 59 -21.01 7.23 -3.95
N THR A 60 -19.82 7.72 -4.29
CA THR A 60 -18.95 8.45 -3.35
C THR A 60 -18.37 9.70 -4.02
N ILE A 61 -17.61 10.49 -3.24
CA ILE A 61 -16.84 11.61 -3.76
C ILE A 61 -15.36 11.34 -3.48
N ARG A 62 -14.52 11.47 -4.51
CA ARG A 62 -13.05 11.40 -4.43
C ARG A 62 -12.49 12.62 -5.15
N ASP A 63 -11.64 13.39 -4.50
CA ASP A 63 -10.98 14.58 -5.08
C ASP A 63 -11.98 15.55 -5.74
N ASN A 64 -13.09 15.85 -5.06
CA ASN A 64 -14.20 16.67 -5.54
C ASN A 64 -14.86 16.15 -6.82
N LYS A 65 -14.79 14.82 -7.06
CA LYS A 65 -15.48 14.18 -8.19
C LYS A 65 -16.44 13.10 -7.70
N LEU A 66 -17.68 13.14 -8.20
CA LEU A 66 -18.62 12.04 -8.02
C LEU A 66 -18.09 10.79 -8.74
N VAL A 67 -18.05 9.68 -8.03
CA VAL A 67 -17.63 8.37 -8.53
C VAL A 67 -18.78 7.39 -8.37
N PHE A 68 -19.25 6.83 -9.48
CA PHE A 68 -20.30 5.82 -9.54
C PHE A 68 -19.68 4.43 -9.55
N ILE A 69 -20.14 3.57 -8.65
CA ILE A 69 -19.52 2.27 -8.36
C ILE A 69 -20.51 1.14 -8.62
N GLU A 70 -20.06 0.17 -9.39
CA GLU A 70 -20.70 -1.15 -9.55
C GLU A 70 -19.89 -2.18 -8.76
N LEU A 71 -20.57 -3.05 -8.02
CA LEU A 71 -19.97 -4.10 -7.20
C LEU A 71 -20.23 -5.47 -7.81
N LYS A 72 -19.19 -6.28 -7.91
CA LYS A 72 -19.28 -7.67 -8.37
C LYS A 72 -18.43 -8.59 -7.49
N ARG A 73 -18.86 -9.87 -7.40
CA ARG A 73 -18.00 -10.91 -6.86
C ARG A 73 -17.12 -11.49 -7.94
N ILE A 74 -15.93 -11.93 -7.57
CA ILE A 74 -15.00 -12.59 -8.51
C ILE A 74 -15.62 -13.86 -9.15
N GLY A 75 -16.55 -14.50 -8.45
CA GLY A 75 -17.29 -15.67 -8.94
C GLY A 75 -18.50 -15.36 -9.83
N ASP A 76 -18.82 -14.09 -10.08
CA ASP A 76 -19.99 -13.71 -10.89
C ASP A 76 -19.82 -14.15 -12.36
N ASP A 77 -20.82 -14.83 -12.91
CA ASP A 77 -20.76 -15.36 -14.26
C ASP A 77 -20.72 -14.29 -15.35
N ARG A 78 -21.21 -13.07 -15.05
CA ARG A 78 -21.20 -11.92 -15.97
C ARG A 78 -19.81 -11.36 -16.24
N MET A 79 -18.82 -11.74 -15.41
CA MET A 79 -17.42 -11.32 -15.54
C MET A 79 -16.69 -11.97 -16.71
N LEU A 80 -17.17 -13.13 -17.16
CA LEU A 80 -16.56 -13.90 -18.26
C LEU A 80 -17.63 -14.26 -19.29
N ASP A 81 -17.24 -14.27 -20.54
CA ASP A 81 -18.11 -14.75 -21.61
C ASP A 81 -18.07 -16.28 -21.72
N LYS A 82 -19.22 -16.86 -22.06
CA LYS A 82 -19.36 -18.31 -22.24
C LYS A 82 -19.05 -18.78 -23.66
N ILE A 83 -19.02 -17.89 -24.68
CA ILE A 83 -18.97 -18.30 -26.10
C ILE A 83 -18.24 -17.28 -27.01
N GLY A 84 -17.20 -16.59 -26.54
CA GLY A 84 -16.41 -15.67 -27.39
C GLY A 84 -17.05 -14.30 -27.68
N ASN A 85 -18.11 -13.93 -26.95
CA ASN A 85 -18.75 -12.61 -27.02
C ASN A 85 -18.21 -11.66 -25.96
N THR A 86 -18.45 -10.37 -26.10
CA THR A 86 -18.11 -9.39 -25.07
C THR A 86 -18.86 -9.70 -23.76
N PRO A 87 -18.16 -9.88 -22.60
CA PRO A 87 -18.80 -10.15 -21.33
C PRO A 87 -19.87 -9.15 -20.95
N GLU A 88 -20.92 -9.60 -20.27
CA GLU A 88 -22.05 -8.76 -19.90
C GLU A 88 -21.61 -7.54 -19.06
N ILE A 89 -20.62 -7.71 -18.18
CA ILE A 89 -20.08 -6.62 -17.36
C ILE A 89 -19.52 -5.47 -18.21
N ILE A 90 -18.85 -5.77 -19.32
CA ILE A 90 -18.29 -4.72 -20.20
C ILE A 90 -19.43 -3.90 -20.80
N ARG A 91 -20.47 -4.56 -21.32
CA ARG A 91 -21.65 -3.87 -21.86
C ARG A 91 -22.37 -3.05 -20.79
N GLN A 92 -22.43 -3.55 -19.56
CA GLN A 92 -23.00 -2.84 -18.43
C GLN A 92 -22.20 -1.56 -18.12
N MET A 93 -20.87 -1.66 -18.03
CA MET A 93 -19.99 -0.53 -17.74
C MET A 93 -20.02 0.52 -18.87
N ASP A 94 -20.11 0.11 -20.14
CA ASP A 94 -20.28 1.01 -21.29
C ASP A 94 -21.60 1.79 -21.21
N ASN A 95 -22.68 1.11 -20.85
CA ASN A 95 -23.97 1.76 -20.65
C ASN A 95 -23.90 2.79 -19.52
N TYR A 96 -23.22 2.46 -18.44
CA TYR A 96 -22.99 3.36 -17.31
C TYR A 96 -22.16 4.57 -17.70
N CYS A 97 -21.08 4.37 -18.43
CA CYS A 97 -20.23 5.45 -18.94
C CYS A 97 -21.04 6.42 -19.84
N ARG A 98 -21.85 5.89 -20.74
CA ARG A 98 -22.73 6.70 -21.61
C ARG A 98 -23.76 7.48 -20.78
N PHE A 99 -24.45 6.83 -19.84
CA PHE A 99 -25.41 7.48 -18.96
C PHE A 99 -24.79 8.62 -18.15
N ILE A 100 -23.65 8.39 -17.54
CA ILE A 100 -22.94 9.42 -16.74
C ILE A 100 -22.57 10.62 -17.64
N LYS A 101 -22.03 10.38 -18.83
CA LYS A 101 -21.64 11.45 -19.75
C LYS A 101 -22.84 12.27 -20.22
N THR A 102 -23.96 11.61 -20.54
CA THR A 102 -25.18 12.29 -21.04
C THR A 102 -25.87 13.09 -19.93
N ASN A 103 -25.78 12.66 -18.67
CA ASN A 103 -26.52 13.26 -17.56
C ASN A 103 -25.60 13.99 -16.55
N SER A 104 -24.37 14.32 -16.94
CA SER A 104 -23.34 14.82 -16.01
C SER A 104 -23.80 15.99 -15.17
N ASP A 105 -24.37 17.03 -15.77
CA ASP A 105 -24.79 18.25 -15.07
C ASP A 105 -25.97 17.99 -14.14
N ALA A 106 -26.96 17.24 -14.60
CA ALA A 106 -28.13 16.87 -13.80
C ALA A 106 -27.73 16.00 -12.58
N LEU A 107 -26.78 15.09 -12.76
CA LEU A 107 -26.25 14.27 -11.67
C LEU A 107 -25.48 15.10 -10.65
N VAL A 108 -24.63 16.04 -11.08
CA VAL A 108 -23.89 16.93 -10.19
C VAL A 108 -24.88 17.76 -9.35
N GLU A 109 -25.90 18.36 -9.97
CA GLU A 109 -26.90 19.15 -9.27
C GLU A 109 -27.77 18.30 -8.30
N TYR A 110 -28.12 17.08 -8.71
CA TYR A 110 -28.82 16.14 -7.82
C TYR A 110 -27.98 15.83 -6.57
N TYR A 111 -26.71 15.48 -6.76
CA TYR A 111 -25.82 15.11 -5.65
C TYR A 111 -25.39 16.30 -4.79
N LYS A 112 -25.31 17.51 -5.31
CA LYS A 112 -25.15 18.73 -4.49
C LYS A 112 -26.34 18.90 -3.53
N LYS A 113 -27.56 18.69 -4.01
CA LYS A 113 -28.76 18.75 -3.16
C LYS A 113 -28.75 17.65 -2.10
N LEU A 114 -28.48 16.40 -2.48
CA LEU A 114 -28.42 15.27 -1.55
C LEU A 114 -27.33 15.48 -0.48
N TYR A 115 -26.17 15.98 -0.88
CA TYR A 115 -25.07 16.30 0.04
C TYR A 115 -25.50 17.29 1.12
N ARG A 116 -26.13 18.41 0.71
CA ARG A 116 -26.63 19.44 1.64
C ARG A 116 -27.69 18.88 2.60
N ILE A 117 -28.61 18.03 2.11
CA ILE A 117 -29.61 17.37 2.95
C ILE A 117 -28.93 16.49 4.00
N LYS A 118 -28.00 15.63 3.59
CA LYS A 118 -27.28 14.74 4.53
C LYS A 118 -26.45 15.52 5.53
N GLN A 119 -25.79 16.60 5.09
CA GLN A 119 -25.03 17.51 5.95
C GLN A 119 -25.93 18.14 7.01
N HIS A 120 -27.10 18.65 6.60
CA HIS A 120 -28.07 19.25 7.52
C HIS A 120 -28.60 18.24 8.56
N LEU A 121 -28.73 16.97 8.16
CA LEU A 121 -29.16 15.89 9.04
C LEU A 121 -28.05 15.33 9.93
N GLY A 122 -26.81 15.83 9.84
CA GLY A 122 -25.66 15.31 10.59
C GLY A 122 -25.24 13.89 10.20
N LEU A 123 -25.62 13.43 9.01
CA LEU A 123 -25.23 12.11 8.52
C LEU A 123 -23.77 12.11 8.02
N PRO A 124 -23.07 10.97 8.09
CA PRO A 124 -21.74 10.85 7.50
C PRO A 124 -21.76 11.17 6.00
N ILE A 125 -20.88 12.06 5.57
CA ILE A 125 -20.72 12.46 4.17
C ILE A 125 -19.23 12.48 3.80
N PRO A 126 -18.87 12.22 2.54
CA PRO A 126 -17.51 12.40 2.06
C PRO A 126 -17.09 13.87 2.16
N GLN A 127 -15.81 14.14 2.45
CA GLN A 127 -15.29 15.52 2.40
C GLN A 127 -15.29 16.02 0.96
N CYS A 128 -15.84 17.22 0.73
CA CYS A 128 -15.96 17.81 -0.59
C CYS A 128 -16.11 19.33 -0.52
N ASP A 129 -15.47 20.02 -1.46
CA ASP A 129 -15.78 21.41 -1.82
C ASP A 129 -16.88 21.37 -2.88
N LEU A 130 -18.14 21.71 -2.49
CA LEU A 130 -19.29 21.64 -3.38
C LEU A 130 -19.21 22.59 -4.59
N ASP A 131 -18.45 23.68 -4.50
CA ASP A 131 -18.29 24.62 -5.59
C ASP A 131 -17.38 24.03 -6.69
N LYS A 132 -16.49 23.12 -6.30
CA LYS A 132 -15.59 22.38 -7.21
C LYS A 132 -16.12 20.99 -7.56
N LEU A 133 -17.30 20.62 -7.07
CA LEU A 133 -17.84 19.30 -7.34
C LEU A 133 -18.08 19.09 -8.83
N SER A 134 -17.46 18.07 -9.36
CA SER A 134 -17.59 17.61 -10.75
C SER A 134 -17.91 16.11 -10.77
N ILE A 135 -17.90 15.48 -11.94
CA ILE A 135 -18.22 14.07 -12.10
C ILE A 135 -17.08 13.31 -12.78
N CYS A 136 -16.76 12.13 -12.28
CA CYS A 136 -15.92 11.18 -12.99
C CYS A 136 -16.76 10.50 -14.06
N THR A 137 -16.45 10.74 -15.34
CA THR A 137 -17.20 10.16 -16.46
C THR A 137 -16.95 8.65 -16.65
N LYS A 138 -15.90 8.12 -16.03
CA LYS A 138 -15.59 6.70 -16.00
C LYS A 138 -16.21 6.07 -14.74
N PRO A 139 -17.19 5.16 -14.87
CA PRO A 139 -17.67 4.40 -13.72
C PRO A 139 -16.57 3.52 -13.15
N HIS A 140 -16.69 3.14 -11.89
CA HIS A 140 -15.71 2.31 -11.17
C HIS A 140 -16.30 0.93 -10.88
N LEU A 141 -15.62 -0.12 -11.30
CA LEU A 141 -16.00 -1.51 -11.02
C LEU A 141 -15.20 -2.03 -9.84
N VAL A 142 -15.87 -2.37 -8.74
CA VAL A 142 -15.25 -3.02 -7.59
C VAL A 142 -15.55 -4.52 -7.65
N ILE A 143 -14.52 -5.34 -7.67
CA ILE A 143 -14.62 -6.79 -7.71
C ILE A 143 -14.14 -7.34 -6.38
N ARG A 144 -15.04 -7.94 -5.61
CA ARG A 144 -14.66 -8.59 -4.37
C ARG A 144 -14.10 -9.97 -4.65
N ASN A 145 -12.80 -10.16 -4.42
CA ASN A 145 -12.20 -11.47 -4.42
C ASN A 145 -12.54 -12.21 -3.13
N THR A 146 -13.45 -13.18 -3.24
CA THR A 146 -13.93 -14.00 -2.11
C THR A 146 -13.19 -15.32 -1.99
N TYR A 147 -12.21 -15.60 -2.84
CA TYR A 147 -11.45 -16.84 -2.79
C TYR A 147 -10.49 -16.87 -1.59
N LEU A 148 -10.59 -17.91 -0.78
CA LEU A 148 -9.74 -18.10 0.40
C LEU A 148 -8.45 -18.88 0.09
N LYS A 149 -8.46 -19.66 -1.01
CA LYS A 149 -7.32 -20.53 -1.40
C LYS A 149 -7.08 -20.45 -2.89
N GLU A 150 -5.83 -20.42 -3.28
CA GLU A 150 -5.42 -20.55 -4.66
C GLU A 150 -5.66 -21.97 -5.19
N THR A 151 -6.23 -22.03 -6.38
CA THR A 151 -6.29 -23.25 -7.19
C THR A 151 -6.04 -22.87 -8.65
N SER A 152 -5.58 -23.83 -9.47
CA SER A 152 -5.32 -23.59 -10.89
C SER A 152 -6.54 -23.00 -11.62
N GLY A 153 -7.76 -23.48 -11.35
CA GLY A 153 -8.97 -22.97 -11.95
C GLY A 153 -9.33 -21.55 -11.51
N ARG A 154 -9.14 -21.22 -10.22
CA ARG A 154 -9.36 -19.87 -9.68
C ARG A 154 -8.35 -18.88 -10.27
N ASN A 155 -7.09 -19.26 -10.31
CA ASN A 155 -6.04 -18.46 -10.90
C ASN A 155 -6.32 -18.17 -12.38
N SER A 156 -6.70 -19.18 -13.14
CA SER A 156 -7.10 -19.03 -14.55
C SER A 156 -8.28 -18.08 -14.71
N ARG A 157 -9.30 -18.19 -13.85
CA ARG A 157 -10.47 -17.32 -13.86
C ARG A 157 -10.07 -15.85 -13.61
N ILE A 158 -9.30 -15.58 -12.56
CA ILE A 158 -8.87 -14.21 -12.21
C ILE A 158 -8.00 -13.63 -13.33
N ASN A 159 -7.02 -14.39 -13.86
CA ASN A 159 -6.20 -13.94 -14.98
C ASN A 159 -7.05 -13.54 -16.19
N ASN A 160 -8.07 -14.33 -16.53
CA ASN A 160 -8.95 -14.02 -17.67
C ASN A 160 -9.77 -12.75 -17.39
N ILE A 161 -10.32 -12.58 -16.19
CA ILE A 161 -11.05 -11.36 -15.79
C ILE A 161 -10.12 -10.15 -15.90
N VAL A 162 -8.94 -10.19 -15.29
CA VAL A 162 -7.98 -9.07 -15.32
C VAL A 162 -7.59 -8.72 -16.74
N ARG A 163 -7.32 -9.71 -17.61
CA ARG A 163 -7.00 -9.48 -19.03
C ARG A 163 -8.12 -8.73 -19.77
N ILE A 164 -9.37 -9.13 -19.54
CA ILE A 164 -10.54 -8.48 -20.14
C ILE A 164 -10.67 -7.04 -19.63
N LEU A 165 -10.57 -6.82 -18.32
CA LEU A 165 -10.73 -5.49 -17.73
C LEU A 165 -9.61 -4.53 -18.16
N LEU A 166 -8.37 -4.99 -18.23
CA LEU A 166 -7.24 -4.17 -18.69
C LEU A 166 -7.39 -3.76 -20.17
N ALA A 167 -8.03 -4.58 -21.01
CA ALA A 167 -8.32 -4.21 -22.39
C ALA A 167 -9.33 -3.06 -22.50
N HIS A 168 -10.18 -2.86 -21.48
CA HIS A 168 -11.23 -1.83 -21.43
C HIS A 168 -10.95 -0.68 -20.45
N ARG A 169 -9.70 -0.49 -20.02
CA ARG A 169 -9.30 0.53 -19.04
C ARG A 169 -9.55 2.00 -19.47
N ASN A 170 -9.83 2.22 -20.74
CA ASN A 170 -10.16 3.55 -21.25
C ASN A 170 -11.63 3.93 -21.02
N GLU A 171 -12.53 2.95 -20.89
CA GLU A 171 -13.96 3.14 -20.72
C GLU A 171 -14.36 3.26 -19.24
N PHE A 172 -13.72 2.49 -18.35
CA PHE A 172 -14.00 2.49 -16.91
C PHE A 172 -12.73 2.19 -16.10
N THR A 173 -12.80 2.40 -14.80
CA THR A 173 -11.76 1.99 -13.86
C THR A 173 -12.21 0.77 -13.08
N PHE A 174 -11.28 -0.02 -12.53
CA PHE A 174 -11.62 -1.16 -11.69
C PHE A 174 -10.64 -1.33 -10.54
N ALA A 175 -11.11 -2.00 -9.49
CA ALA A 175 -10.29 -2.52 -8.39
C ALA A 175 -10.72 -3.96 -8.08
N ILE A 176 -9.75 -4.80 -7.73
CA ILE A 176 -10.01 -6.12 -7.16
C ILE A 176 -9.66 -6.02 -5.68
N GLU A 177 -10.64 -6.33 -4.81
CA GLU A 177 -10.49 -6.19 -3.38
C GLU A 177 -10.64 -7.55 -2.70
N GLY A 178 -9.79 -7.83 -1.70
CA GLY A 178 -9.90 -9.05 -0.90
C GLY A 178 -8.56 -9.56 -0.42
N ASN A 179 -7.83 -10.26 -1.25
CA ASN A 179 -6.46 -10.64 -0.97
C ASN A 179 -5.51 -9.82 -1.84
N TYR A 180 -5.05 -8.69 -1.33
CA TYR A 180 -4.28 -7.71 -2.08
C TYR A 180 -3.03 -8.31 -2.75
N HIS A 181 -2.27 -9.16 -2.04
CA HIS A 181 -1.11 -9.83 -2.62
C HIS A 181 -1.49 -10.70 -3.83
N PHE A 182 -2.56 -11.49 -3.68
CA PHE A 182 -3.06 -12.37 -4.72
C PHE A 182 -3.57 -11.59 -5.93
N ASP A 183 -4.32 -10.52 -5.68
CA ASP A 183 -4.87 -9.66 -6.71
C ASP A 183 -3.77 -8.93 -7.49
N GLN A 184 -2.78 -8.37 -6.78
CA GLN A 184 -1.62 -7.73 -7.39
C GLN A 184 -0.76 -8.72 -8.21
N LEU A 185 -0.59 -9.94 -7.72
CA LEU A 185 0.13 -10.97 -8.48
C LEU A 185 -0.50 -11.22 -9.85
N HIS A 186 -1.84 -11.29 -9.91
CA HIS A 186 -2.56 -11.50 -11.18
C HIS A 186 -2.48 -10.29 -12.09
N ILE A 187 -2.63 -9.08 -11.57
CA ILE A 187 -2.48 -7.83 -12.33
C ILE A 187 -1.07 -7.74 -12.92
N GLN A 188 -0.04 -7.89 -12.12
CA GLN A 188 1.35 -7.78 -12.57
C GLN A 188 1.72 -8.84 -13.62
N LYS A 189 1.24 -10.09 -13.45
CA LYS A 189 1.43 -11.15 -14.46
C LYS A 189 0.73 -10.82 -15.78
N THR A 190 -0.48 -10.27 -15.73
CA THR A 190 -1.20 -9.87 -16.95
C THR A 190 -0.50 -8.69 -17.64
N LEU A 191 0.01 -7.72 -16.88
CA LEU A 191 0.83 -6.65 -17.44
C LEU A 191 2.11 -7.18 -18.10
N LEU A 192 2.73 -8.20 -17.52
CA LEU A 192 3.90 -8.85 -18.10
C LEU A 192 3.55 -9.52 -19.44
N GLU A 193 2.41 -10.21 -19.53
CA GLU A 193 1.90 -10.81 -20.78
C GLU A 193 1.54 -9.75 -21.84
N GLN A 194 1.12 -8.56 -21.41
CA GLN A 194 0.74 -7.42 -22.29
C GLN A 194 1.92 -6.52 -22.71
N VAL A 195 3.14 -6.98 -22.51
CA VAL A 195 4.36 -6.25 -22.91
C VAL A 195 4.59 -4.94 -22.13
N PHE A 196 3.90 -4.73 -21.02
CA PHE A 196 4.10 -3.54 -20.17
C PHE A 196 5.56 -3.42 -19.67
N PHE A 197 6.23 -4.54 -19.46
CA PHE A 197 7.63 -4.63 -19.05
C PHE A 197 8.60 -4.72 -20.26
N ASP A 198 8.32 -4.02 -21.36
CA ASP A 198 9.14 -4.00 -22.58
C ASP A 198 9.49 -5.41 -23.10
N GLY A 199 8.54 -6.32 -23.09
CA GLY A 199 8.71 -7.69 -23.55
C GLY A 199 9.53 -8.59 -22.63
N ALA A 200 9.72 -8.20 -21.36
CA ALA A 200 10.35 -9.07 -20.37
C ALA A 200 9.58 -10.39 -20.21
N LYS A 201 10.31 -11.45 -19.88
CA LYS A 201 9.73 -12.77 -19.69
C LYS A 201 9.78 -13.20 -18.23
N GLY A 202 8.71 -13.82 -17.76
CA GLY A 202 8.67 -14.52 -16.48
C GLY A 202 9.26 -15.93 -16.57
N GLY A 203 9.47 -16.58 -15.43
CA GLY A 203 10.06 -17.90 -15.34
C GLY A 203 11.49 -17.89 -14.77
N GLY A 204 11.90 -16.76 -14.21
CA GLY A 204 13.16 -16.62 -13.49
C GLY A 204 13.19 -17.47 -12.21
N ILE A 205 14.38 -17.61 -11.65
CA ILE A 205 14.66 -18.46 -10.50
C ILE A 205 14.60 -17.65 -9.21
N TRP A 206 13.86 -18.18 -8.21
CA TRP A 206 13.90 -17.71 -6.83
C TRP A 206 14.75 -18.65 -5.97
N HIS A 207 15.79 -18.11 -5.36
CA HIS A 207 16.78 -18.84 -4.57
C HIS A 207 16.35 -18.92 -3.10
N GLY A 208 15.31 -19.70 -2.80
CA GLY A 208 14.79 -19.85 -1.43
C GLY A 208 15.54 -20.87 -0.57
N HIS A 209 15.17 -20.97 0.71
CA HIS A 209 15.75 -21.93 1.66
C HIS A 209 15.62 -23.39 1.20
N ASN A 210 14.57 -23.71 0.43
CA ASN A 210 14.26 -25.05 -0.05
C ASN A 210 14.80 -25.33 -1.47
N GLY A 211 15.75 -24.54 -1.96
CA GLY A 211 16.37 -24.70 -3.27
C GLY A 211 15.91 -23.69 -4.32
N TYR A 212 16.16 -24.02 -5.57
CA TYR A 212 15.91 -23.17 -6.73
C TYR A 212 14.56 -23.55 -7.34
N LYS A 213 13.64 -22.57 -7.43
CA LYS A 213 12.35 -22.76 -8.10
C LYS A 213 12.14 -21.67 -9.14
N LYS A 214 11.61 -22.05 -10.30
CA LYS A 214 11.16 -21.11 -11.33
C LYS A 214 9.74 -20.63 -11.04
N TYR A 215 9.52 -19.34 -11.15
CA TYR A 215 8.21 -18.74 -10.94
C TYR A 215 7.83 -17.80 -12.08
N PRO A 216 6.58 -17.81 -12.55
CA PRO A 216 6.14 -16.94 -13.65
C PRO A 216 6.16 -15.45 -13.30
N HIS A 217 6.21 -15.10 -12.03
CA HIS A 217 6.29 -13.73 -11.51
C HIS A 217 7.72 -13.29 -11.13
N ILE A 218 8.71 -14.08 -11.48
CA ILE A 218 10.13 -13.70 -11.41
C ILE A 218 10.61 -13.52 -12.83
N LEU A 219 11.15 -12.34 -13.16
CA LEU A 219 11.72 -12.07 -14.48
C LEU A 219 12.95 -12.94 -14.73
N LEU A 220 13.19 -13.28 -15.99
CA LEU A 220 14.44 -13.90 -16.40
C LEU A 220 15.61 -12.96 -16.09
N GLU A 221 16.81 -13.53 -15.93
CA GLU A 221 18.00 -12.80 -15.51
C GLU A 221 18.35 -11.63 -16.44
N GLU A 222 18.24 -11.84 -17.73
CA GLU A 222 18.46 -10.84 -18.78
C GLU A 222 17.41 -9.73 -18.80
N ASP A 223 16.27 -9.93 -18.15
CA ASP A 223 15.13 -9.02 -18.15
C ASP A 223 14.96 -8.26 -16.81
N ILE A 224 15.78 -8.56 -15.79
CA ILE A 224 15.60 -8.03 -14.43
C ILE A 224 15.50 -6.49 -14.39
N GLN A 225 16.29 -5.78 -15.18
CA GLN A 225 16.26 -4.31 -15.21
C GLN A 225 14.96 -3.75 -15.77
N LYS A 226 14.21 -4.53 -16.55
CA LYS A 226 12.88 -4.14 -17.04
C LYS A 226 11.82 -4.10 -15.93
N ASN A 227 12.15 -4.54 -14.72
CA ASN A 227 11.33 -4.36 -13.51
C ASN A 227 11.29 -2.89 -13.04
N PHE A 228 12.23 -2.06 -13.51
CA PHE A 228 12.22 -0.63 -13.21
C PHE A 228 11.49 0.18 -14.25
N TYR A 229 10.99 1.36 -13.83
CA TYR A 229 10.56 2.42 -14.74
C TYR A 229 11.66 2.74 -15.73
N ARG A 230 11.35 2.75 -17.01
CA ARG A 230 12.37 2.81 -18.09
C ARG A 230 13.41 3.93 -17.91
N PRO A 231 13.04 5.18 -17.55
CA PRO A 231 14.00 6.27 -17.40
C PRO A 231 15.03 6.08 -16.29
N ILE A 232 14.80 5.19 -15.30
CA ILE A 232 15.71 5.05 -14.15
C ILE A 232 16.58 3.79 -14.19
N ARG A 233 16.43 2.91 -15.19
CA ARG A 233 17.00 1.55 -15.20
C ARG A 233 18.51 1.52 -14.95
N ASP A 234 19.27 2.24 -15.75
CA ASP A 234 20.74 2.21 -15.67
C ASP A 234 21.23 2.98 -14.43
N GLU A 235 20.58 4.11 -14.15
CA GLU A 235 20.98 5.00 -13.06
C GLU A 235 20.72 4.38 -11.69
N VAL A 236 19.62 3.65 -11.49
CA VAL A 236 19.33 3.00 -10.21
C VAL A 236 20.30 1.87 -9.89
N VAL A 237 20.70 1.09 -10.90
CA VAL A 237 21.70 0.02 -10.73
C VAL A 237 23.07 0.62 -10.38
N LYS A 238 23.46 1.67 -11.11
CA LYS A 238 24.70 2.40 -10.82
C LYS A 238 24.69 3.01 -9.42
N TYR A 239 23.58 3.63 -9.00
CA TYR A 239 23.43 4.22 -7.67
C TYR A 239 23.63 3.18 -6.55
N PHE A 240 23.02 2.00 -6.66
CA PHE A 240 23.19 0.93 -5.68
C PHE A 240 24.64 0.45 -5.60
N HIS A 241 25.29 0.28 -6.76
CA HIS A 241 26.69 -0.10 -6.84
C HIS A 241 27.60 0.96 -6.18
N ASP A 242 27.45 2.22 -6.55
CA ASP A 242 28.34 3.31 -6.11
C ASP A 242 28.19 3.60 -4.59
N ASN A 243 27.01 3.35 -4.03
CA ASN A 243 26.75 3.49 -2.60
C ASN A 243 26.93 2.18 -1.80
N GLY A 244 27.39 1.11 -2.43
CA GLY A 244 27.58 -0.18 -1.77
C GLY A 244 26.31 -0.80 -1.19
N ILE A 245 25.14 -0.50 -1.78
CA ILE A 245 23.82 -0.96 -1.32
C ILE A 245 23.57 -2.37 -1.84
N LYS A 246 23.18 -3.27 -0.94
CA LYS A 246 22.76 -4.61 -1.32
C LYS A 246 21.30 -4.62 -1.77
N TRP A 247 21.04 -5.34 -2.85
CA TRP A 247 19.70 -5.59 -3.30
C TRP A 247 19.01 -6.62 -2.41
N TRP A 248 17.73 -6.38 -2.15
CA TRP A 248 16.91 -7.38 -1.50
C TRP A 248 16.63 -8.53 -2.47
N GLY A 249 16.91 -9.73 -2.04
CA GLY A 249 16.77 -10.94 -2.85
C GLY A 249 16.34 -12.16 -2.02
N ALA A 250 16.33 -13.32 -2.64
CA ALA A 250 16.08 -14.57 -1.96
C ALA A 250 17.22 -14.93 -0.99
N ALA A 251 16.93 -15.78 -0.02
CA ALA A 251 17.83 -16.14 1.09
C ALA A 251 19.23 -16.64 0.71
N LYS A 252 19.46 -17.00 -0.55
CA LYS A 252 20.76 -17.45 -1.08
C LYS A 252 21.34 -16.51 -2.14
N ASP A 253 20.75 -15.33 -2.30
CA ASP A 253 21.25 -14.28 -3.16
C ASP A 253 22.30 -13.47 -2.40
N ASP A 254 23.37 -13.06 -3.09
CA ASP A 254 24.45 -12.24 -2.51
C ASP A 254 24.10 -10.75 -2.46
N GLY A 255 22.96 -10.36 -3.04
CA GLY A 255 22.49 -8.97 -3.13
C GLY A 255 23.27 -8.12 -4.14
N SER A 256 23.99 -8.75 -5.07
CA SER A 256 24.80 -8.04 -6.08
C SER A 256 23.96 -7.47 -7.24
N ARG A 257 22.74 -7.95 -7.42
CA ARG A 257 21.84 -7.57 -8.52
C ARG A 257 20.40 -7.33 -8.06
N PRO A 258 19.62 -6.53 -8.81
CA PRO A 258 18.21 -6.29 -8.50
C PRO A 258 17.40 -7.56 -8.46
N SER A 259 16.28 -7.54 -7.71
CA SER A 259 15.32 -8.63 -7.69
C SER A 259 14.51 -8.67 -8.99
N GLY A 260 14.40 -9.85 -9.60
CA GLY A 260 13.44 -10.11 -10.68
C GLY A 260 11.98 -10.24 -10.20
N HIS A 261 11.71 -10.15 -8.90
CA HIS A 261 10.37 -10.31 -8.34
C HIS A 261 9.50 -9.10 -8.65
N ILE A 262 8.42 -9.28 -9.45
CA ILE A 262 7.57 -8.17 -9.90
C ILE A 262 6.74 -7.54 -8.78
N LEU A 263 6.65 -8.18 -7.61
CA LEU A 263 5.99 -7.66 -6.39
C LEU A 263 7.00 -7.19 -5.32
N SER A 264 8.26 -6.92 -5.68
CA SER A 264 9.24 -6.42 -4.72
C SER A 264 8.87 -5.03 -4.22
N SER A 265 8.79 -4.85 -2.89
CA SER A 265 8.57 -3.55 -2.25
C SER A 265 9.74 -2.59 -2.48
N GLN A 266 10.99 -3.08 -2.45
CA GLN A 266 12.17 -2.28 -2.78
C GLN A 266 12.08 -1.72 -4.20
N ILE A 267 11.71 -2.55 -5.19
CA ILE A 267 11.50 -2.09 -6.57
C ILE A 267 10.33 -1.12 -6.67
N ALA A 268 9.25 -1.35 -5.92
CA ALA A 268 8.11 -0.43 -5.88
C ALA A 268 8.51 0.94 -5.31
N CYS A 269 9.24 0.99 -4.20
CA CYS A 269 9.78 2.22 -3.63
C CYS A 269 10.64 2.99 -4.65
N LEU A 270 11.59 2.31 -5.29
CA LEU A 270 12.47 2.89 -6.30
C LEU A 270 11.70 3.42 -7.52
N ASN A 271 10.71 2.67 -8.01
CA ASN A 271 9.89 3.12 -9.14
C ASN A 271 9.08 4.38 -8.82
N HIS A 272 8.68 4.59 -7.56
CA HIS A 272 7.96 5.79 -7.16
C HIS A 272 8.88 7.00 -6.94
N LEU A 273 10.01 6.81 -6.28
CA LEU A 273 10.79 7.91 -5.73
C LEU A 273 12.12 8.19 -6.44
N PHE A 274 12.71 7.20 -7.12
CA PHE A 274 14.06 7.36 -7.65
C PHE A 274 14.16 8.43 -8.74
N CYS A 275 13.14 8.54 -9.59
CA CYS A 275 13.11 9.52 -10.70
C CYS A 275 13.21 10.97 -10.20
N ILE A 276 12.66 11.27 -9.03
CA ILE A 276 12.58 12.63 -8.46
C ILE A 276 13.70 12.93 -7.45
N ARG A 277 14.59 11.98 -7.15
CA ARG A 277 15.56 12.10 -6.06
C ARG A 277 16.50 13.31 -6.16
N LYS A 278 16.70 13.86 -7.35
CA LYS A 278 17.52 15.06 -7.61
C LYS A 278 16.70 16.32 -7.87
N ASP A 279 15.39 16.21 -7.88
CA ASP A 279 14.47 17.33 -8.07
C ASP A 279 14.02 17.87 -6.71
N LYS A 280 14.70 18.95 -6.28
CA LYS A 280 14.45 19.60 -4.99
C LYS A 280 13.00 20.05 -4.82
N GLU A 281 12.42 20.62 -5.87
CA GLU A 281 11.05 21.15 -5.86
C GLU A 281 10.02 20.03 -5.81
N ALA A 282 10.25 18.96 -6.56
CA ALA A 282 9.39 17.78 -6.54
C ALA A 282 9.40 17.11 -5.15
N VAL A 283 10.57 16.95 -4.53
CA VAL A 283 10.67 16.37 -3.18
C VAL A 283 10.03 17.26 -2.14
N LEU A 284 10.17 18.57 -2.23
CA LEU A 284 9.53 19.54 -1.33
C LEU A 284 7.98 19.47 -1.48
N ALA A 285 7.49 19.46 -2.71
CA ALA A 285 6.07 19.31 -3.00
C ALA A 285 5.52 17.97 -2.46
N LEU A 286 6.28 16.88 -2.63
CA LEU A 286 5.93 15.57 -2.14
C LEU A 286 5.66 15.58 -0.62
N ILE A 287 6.62 16.06 0.18
CA ILE A 287 6.48 16.01 1.65
C ILE A 287 5.44 17.00 2.18
N ASN A 288 5.35 18.21 1.60
CA ASN A 288 4.33 19.18 1.99
C ASN A 288 2.91 18.78 1.55
N GLY A 289 2.79 17.87 0.59
CA GLY A 289 1.51 17.28 0.19
C GLY A 289 0.99 16.17 1.10
N ILE A 290 1.80 15.68 2.03
CA ILE A 290 1.40 14.63 2.98
C ILE A 290 0.49 15.23 4.06
N THR A 291 -0.76 14.77 4.11
CA THR A 291 -1.70 15.19 5.14
C THR A 291 -1.25 14.75 6.53
N GLY A 292 -1.29 15.66 7.50
CA GLY A 292 -0.96 15.36 8.89
C GLY A 292 0.52 15.50 9.23
N MET A 293 1.35 16.04 8.33
CA MET A 293 2.73 16.39 8.66
C MET A 293 2.80 17.33 9.86
N PRO A 294 3.73 17.09 10.81
CA PRO A 294 3.84 17.90 12.03
C PRO A 294 4.38 19.31 11.79
N ALA A 295 5.01 19.55 10.64
CA ALA A 295 5.55 20.84 10.23
C ALA A 295 5.33 21.07 8.73
N HIS A 296 5.36 22.34 8.31
CA HIS A 296 5.52 22.73 6.91
C HIS A 296 7.00 22.90 6.62
N PHE A 297 7.47 22.36 5.49
CA PHE A 297 8.88 22.37 5.14
C PHE A 297 9.17 23.48 4.14
N LYS A 298 10.19 24.27 4.48
CA LYS A 298 10.68 25.40 3.67
C LYS A 298 11.70 24.94 2.61
N GLU A 299 12.50 23.93 2.97
CA GLU A 299 13.63 23.54 2.14
C GLU A 299 13.99 22.07 2.32
N ILE A 300 14.33 21.40 1.21
CA ILE A 300 14.95 20.08 1.21
C ILE A 300 16.47 20.25 1.18
N LEU A 301 17.14 19.53 2.05
CA LEU A 301 18.59 19.57 2.18
C LEU A 301 19.23 18.37 1.44
N PRO A 302 20.40 18.53 0.84
CA PRO A 302 21.13 17.43 0.26
C PRO A 302 21.58 16.46 1.36
N ILE A 303 21.65 15.17 1.05
CA ILE A 303 22.01 14.13 2.00
C ILE A 303 23.53 13.89 1.91
N PRO A 304 24.30 14.19 2.97
CA PRO A 304 25.78 14.20 2.92
C PRO A 304 26.42 12.83 2.69
N SER A 305 25.71 11.74 3.05
CA SER A 305 26.23 10.37 2.92
C SER A 305 26.10 9.79 1.51
N GLU A 306 25.43 10.51 0.59
CA GLU A 306 25.28 10.05 -0.78
C GLU A 306 26.56 10.29 -1.59
N SER A 307 26.94 9.30 -2.41
CA SER A 307 28.12 9.38 -3.29
C SER A 307 27.97 10.42 -4.40
N GLU A 308 26.73 10.79 -4.69
CA GLU A 308 26.35 11.73 -5.74
C GLU A 308 25.83 13.03 -5.14
N ALA A 309 26.43 14.15 -5.52
CA ALA A 309 25.99 15.47 -5.03
C ALA A 309 24.57 15.82 -5.52
N GLY A 310 23.82 16.55 -4.70
CA GLY A 310 22.47 17.00 -5.05
C GLY A 310 21.38 15.92 -4.98
N CYS A 311 21.63 14.83 -4.26
CA CYS A 311 20.58 13.86 -3.91
C CYS A 311 19.78 14.33 -2.70
N TYR A 312 18.47 14.38 -2.87
CA TYR A 312 17.50 14.80 -1.85
C TYR A 312 16.67 13.62 -1.31
N ILE A 313 16.77 12.44 -1.93
CA ILE A 313 16.25 11.18 -1.41
C ILE A 313 17.37 10.15 -1.44
N ALA A 314 17.73 9.59 -0.28
CA ALA A 314 18.60 8.43 -0.15
C ALA A 314 17.79 7.15 -0.02
N PHE A 315 18.32 6.04 -0.53
CA PHE A 315 17.68 4.72 -0.43
C PHE A 315 18.49 3.77 0.44
N GLU A 316 17.81 2.87 1.15
CA GLU A 316 18.43 1.93 2.10
C GLU A 316 19.38 2.65 3.08
N MET A 317 18.91 3.79 3.58
CA MET A 317 19.73 4.66 4.42
C MET A 317 20.05 4.00 5.76
N VAL A 318 21.30 4.08 6.16
CA VAL A 318 21.83 3.68 7.46
C VAL A 318 22.58 4.86 8.09
N SER A 319 22.73 4.86 9.42
CA SER A 319 23.58 5.84 10.09
C SER A 319 25.07 5.47 9.94
N SER A 320 25.94 6.49 9.99
CA SER A 320 27.40 6.30 10.00
C SER A 320 27.91 5.60 11.29
N ARG A 321 27.10 5.63 12.35
CA ARG A 321 27.37 4.95 13.62
C ARG A 321 26.32 3.89 13.90
N ASP A 322 26.72 2.86 14.63
CA ASP A 322 25.82 1.84 15.17
C ASP A 322 25.09 2.34 16.42
N TYR A 323 24.03 3.13 16.21
CA TYR A 323 23.19 3.65 17.30
C TYR A 323 22.31 2.59 17.96
N LEU A 324 22.15 1.44 17.32
CA LEU A 324 21.20 0.39 17.74
C LEU A 324 21.90 -0.89 18.22
N ASN A 325 23.23 -0.88 18.37
CA ASN A 325 24.03 -2.03 18.78
C ASN A 325 23.88 -3.25 17.84
N GLU A 326 23.85 -3.00 16.53
CA GLU A 326 23.59 -4.02 15.49
C GLU A 326 24.86 -4.66 14.90
N ASP A 327 26.02 -4.39 15.49
CA ASP A 327 27.36 -4.95 15.11
C ASP A 327 27.90 -4.44 13.75
N GLY A 328 27.54 -3.22 13.37
CA GLY A 328 28.08 -2.51 12.21
C GLY A 328 27.09 -2.36 11.05
N PRO A 329 26.91 -1.14 10.57
CA PRO A 329 25.93 -0.84 9.51
C PRO A 329 26.43 -1.27 8.13
N THR A 330 25.61 -2.04 7.42
CA THR A 330 25.77 -2.31 5.99
C THR A 330 24.47 -1.97 5.27
N ARG A 331 24.49 -1.00 4.36
CA ARG A 331 23.27 -0.59 3.64
C ARG A 331 22.60 -1.79 2.95
N GLY A 332 21.31 -1.97 3.22
CA GLY A 332 20.50 -3.07 2.68
C GLY A 332 20.74 -4.45 3.32
N ALA A 333 21.57 -4.57 4.39
CA ALA A 333 21.80 -5.88 5.02
C ALA A 333 22.26 -5.78 6.49
N ASN A 334 21.76 -6.71 7.32
CA ASN A 334 22.22 -6.99 8.70
C ASN A 334 22.09 -5.85 9.72
N CYS A 335 21.53 -4.72 9.37
CA CYS A 335 21.27 -3.59 10.27
C CYS A 335 19.93 -2.94 9.94
N THR A 336 19.51 -1.98 10.76
CA THR A 336 18.36 -1.13 10.45
C THR A 336 18.71 -0.19 9.32
N SER A 337 17.98 -0.29 8.21
CA SER A 337 17.96 0.67 7.13
C SER A 337 16.53 1.19 6.95
N VAL A 338 16.39 2.37 6.33
CA VAL A 338 15.10 2.92 5.92
C VAL A 338 15.03 2.87 4.41
N ASP A 339 13.88 2.43 3.87
CA ASP A 339 13.73 2.19 2.43
C ASP A 339 14.00 3.45 1.60
N ALA A 340 13.52 4.62 2.09
CA ALA A 340 13.88 5.93 1.56
C ALA A 340 14.03 6.94 2.70
N PHE A 341 14.82 7.98 2.48
CA PHE A 341 15.12 8.98 3.49
C PHE A 341 15.18 10.36 2.86
N ILE A 342 14.53 11.34 3.50
CA ILE A 342 14.54 12.75 3.12
C ILE A 342 15.02 13.57 4.31
N TYR A 343 15.77 14.65 4.02
CA TYR A 343 16.28 15.59 5.00
C TYR A 343 15.80 16.99 4.66
N ALA A 344 15.15 17.67 5.60
CA ALA A 344 14.47 18.93 5.33
C ALA A 344 14.63 19.94 6.47
N THR A 345 14.38 21.21 6.16
CA THR A 345 14.26 22.30 7.13
C THR A 345 12.84 22.82 7.11
N ASP A 346 12.24 23.04 8.29
CA ASP A 346 10.92 23.63 8.43
C ASP A 346 10.94 25.17 8.34
N ASP A 347 9.77 25.81 8.48
CA ASP A 347 9.63 27.26 8.44
C ASP A 347 10.37 27.98 9.59
N ASN A 348 10.65 27.29 10.69
CA ASN A 348 11.41 27.81 11.85
C ASN A 348 12.94 27.66 11.67
N GLY A 349 13.39 26.98 10.63
CA GLY A 349 14.79 26.68 10.39
C GLY A 349 15.29 25.44 11.12
N GLU A 350 14.39 24.65 11.72
CA GLU A 350 14.74 23.39 12.40
C GLU A 350 14.83 22.24 11.40
N ARG A 351 15.77 21.34 11.62
CA ARG A 351 16.10 20.24 10.71
C ARG A 351 15.36 18.97 11.11
N TRP A 352 14.81 18.31 10.11
CA TRP A 352 13.97 17.13 10.25
C TRP A 352 14.53 15.95 9.47
N LEU A 353 14.52 14.78 10.13
CA LEU A 353 14.71 13.49 9.48
C LEU A 353 13.34 12.94 9.07
N ILE A 354 13.20 12.50 7.84
CA ILE A 354 11.97 11.92 7.31
C ILE A 354 12.30 10.50 6.79
N PRO A 355 12.46 9.51 7.70
CA PRO A 355 12.57 8.11 7.30
C PRO A 355 11.25 7.63 6.71
N ILE A 356 11.35 6.88 5.60
CA ILE A 356 10.22 6.32 4.87
C ILE A 356 10.39 4.80 4.85
N GLU A 357 9.42 4.10 5.45
CA GLU A 357 9.25 2.65 5.32
C GLU A 357 8.24 2.36 4.22
N TRP A 358 8.57 1.45 3.31
CA TRP A 358 7.75 1.15 2.15
C TRP A 358 7.24 -0.29 2.17
N LYS A 359 5.93 -0.45 2.08
CA LYS A 359 5.28 -1.75 1.91
C LYS A 359 4.48 -1.79 0.61
N TYR A 360 4.45 -2.95 -0.03
CA TYR A 360 3.66 -3.16 -1.23
C TYR A 360 2.61 -4.24 -1.00
N THR A 361 2.97 -5.52 -1.08
CA THR A 361 2.02 -6.63 -0.94
C THR A 361 2.26 -7.48 0.30
N GLU A 362 3.13 -7.04 1.20
CA GLU A 362 3.48 -7.77 2.40
C GLU A 362 2.27 -7.96 3.31
N SER A 363 2.16 -9.16 3.85
CA SER A 363 1.22 -9.51 4.89
C SER A 363 1.92 -10.46 5.85
N TYR A 364 2.45 -9.93 6.93
CA TYR A 364 3.22 -10.73 7.88
C TYR A 364 2.32 -11.75 8.58
N GLN A 365 2.77 -13.02 8.62
CA GLN A 365 2.25 -13.96 9.60
C GLN A 365 2.72 -13.53 10.99
N ARG A 366 2.14 -14.12 12.05
CA ARG A 366 2.63 -13.88 13.42
C ARG A 366 4.09 -14.32 13.51
N GLU A 367 4.99 -13.37 13.57
CA GLU A 367 6.41 -13.59 13.75
C GLU A 367 6.88 -12.81 14.97
N ASP A 368 7.00 -13.50 16.09
CA ASP A 368 7.58 -12.95 17.31
C ASP A 368 9.11 -12.99 17.22
N LYS A 369 9.71 -11.85 17.00
CA LYS A 369 11.16 -11.71 16.87
C LYS A 369 11.90 -11.85 18.22
N SER A 370 11.20 -11.73 19.35
CA SER A 370 11.77 -11.94 20.68
C SER A 370 11.92 -13.42 21.02
N ALA A 371 11.11 -14.28 20.40
CA ALA A 371 11.11 -15.73 20.63
C ALA A 371 11.86 -16.52 19.52
N GLU A 372 12.49 -15.85 18.56
CA GLU A 372 13.17 -16.51 17.45
C GLU A 372 14.45 -17.21 17.92
N ASP A 373 14.36 -18.54 18.01
CA ASP A 373 15.51 -19.37 18.30
C ASP A 373 16.46 -19.48 17.10
N TYR A 374 17.74 -19.67 17.39
CA TYR A 374 18.75 -19.97 16.37
C TYR A 374 18.49 -21.39 15.82
N LYS A 375 17.58 -21.54 14.86
CA LYS A 375 17.42 -22.78 14.08
C LYS A 375 18.52 -22.88 13.01
N GLY A 376 19.77 -22.92 13.42
CA GLY A 376 20.81 -23.55 12.66
C GLY A 376 20.67 -25.07 12.83
N ARG A 377 20.62 -25.79 11.72
CA ARG A 377 20.43 -27.26 11.65
C ARG A 377 21.05 -27.96 12.87
N GLY A 378 20.22 -28.42 13.80
CA GLY A 378 20.59 -29.40 14.82
C GLY A 378 21.38 -28.90 16.05
N GLN A 379 21.66 -27.62 16.19
CA GLN A 379 22.28 -27.07 17.41
C GLN A 379 21.35 -26.04 18.06
N LYS A 380 20.87 -26.35 19.29
CA LYS A 380 20.36 -25.35 20.20
C LYS A 380 21.54 -24.43 20.56
N GLY A 381 21.63 -23.26 19.93
CA GLY A 381 22.61 -22.24 20.32
C GLY A 381 22.33 -21.78 21.75
N LYS A 382 23.37 -21.54 22.54
CA LYS A 382 23.26 -21.06 23.91
C LYS A 382 22.60 -19.69 24.08
N HIS A 383 22.39 -18.94 23.00
CA HIS A 383 21.70 -17.64 23.01
C HIS A 383 20.87 -17.54 21.72
N GLY A 384 19.56 -17.55 21.85
CA GLY A 384 18.61 -17.37 20.76
C GLY A 384 18.74 -15.99 20.10
N LYS A 385 18.33 -15.86 18.84
CA LYS A 385 18.28 -14.55 18.15
C LYS A 385 17.36 -13.58 18.87
N GLY A 386 16.29 -14.09 19.49
CA GLY A 386 15.34 -13.32 20.28
C GLY A 386 15.98 -12.65 21.48
N GLU A 387 16.76 -13.39 22.27
CA GLU A 387 17.50 -12.83 23.42
C GLU A 387 18.49 -11.74 22.98
N LYS A 388 19.20 -11.95 21.87
CA LYS A 388 20.12 -10.95 21.34
C LYS A 388 19.39 -9.66 20.95
N ARG A 389 18.19 -9.77 20.34
CA ARG A 389 17.36 -8.61 19.99
C ARG A 389 16.82 -7.89 21.21
N LEU A 390 16.32 -8.64 22.20
CA LEU A 390 15.89 -8.06 23.48
C LEU A 390 17.02 -7.29 24.15
N SER A 391 18.20 -7.88 24.25
CA SER A 391 19.39 -7.23 24.82
C SER A 391 19.79 -5.95 24.06
N ARG A 392 19.63 -5.90 22.74
CA ARG A 392 19.96 -4.73 21.93
C ARG A 392 19.02 -3.54 22.14
N TYR A 393 17.71 -3.83 22.18
CA TYR A 393 16.72 -2.78 22.05
C TYR A 393 16.02 -2.40 23.35
N SER A 394 16.02 -3.24 24.39
CA SER A 394 15.26 -2.96 25.62
C SER A 394 15.68 -1.65 26.28
N ASP A 395 16.98 -1.41 26.41
CA ASP A 395 17.48 -0.17 27.03
C ASP A 395 17.23 1.05 26.15
N LEU A 396 17.30 0.88 24.83
CA LEU A 396 16.96 1.95 23.87
C LEU A 396 15.47 2.31 23.95
N ILE A 397 14.58 1.32 24.08
CA ILE A 397 13.14 1.55 24.25
C ILE A 397 12.89 2.21 25.62
N ASN A 398 13.56 1.76 26.69
CA ASN A 398 13.42 2.36 28.03
C ASN A 398 13.86 3.82 28.07
N SER A 399 14.86 4.20 27.28
CA SER A 399 15.36 5.58 27.19
C SER A 399 14.64 6.42 26.14
N SER A 400 13.74 5.83 25.33
CA SER A 400 13.05 6.52 24.25
C SER A 400 12.07 7.57 24.78
N GLU A 401 12.07 8.76 24.16
CA GLU A 401 11.06 9.79 24.37
C GLU A 401 9.84 9.60 23.49
N GLN A 402 9.94 8.76 22.43
CA GLN A 402 8.87 8.50 21.49
C GLN A 402 8.10 7.22 21.80
N LEU A 403 8.78 6.16 22.24
CA LEU A 403 8.15 4.86 22.49
C LEU A 403 7.60 4.75 23.92
N ILE A 404 6.43 4.12 24.07
CA ILE A 404 5.84 3.82 25.38
C ILE A 404 6.60 2.66 26.02
N HIS A 405 6.98 2.82 27.29
CA HIS A 405 7.65 1.76 28.04
C HIS A 405 6.68 0.66 28.42
N LEU A 406 7.13 -0.58 28.32
CA LEU A 406 6.39 -1.76 28.76
C LEU A 406 7.13 -2.44 29.92
N PRO A 407 6.41 -3.11 30.82
CA PRO A 407 7.03 -3.83 31.95
C PRO A 407 7.84 -5.04 31.48
N ASP A 408 7.50 -5.62 30.31
CA ASP A 408 8.23 -6.71 29.68
C ASP A 408 8.16 -6.54 28.14
N TYR A 409 9.28 -6.77 27.49
CA TYR A 409 9.38 -6.67 26.03
C TYR A 409 9.27 -8.04 25.32
N HIS A 410 9.41 -9.14 26.05
CA HIS A 410 9.27 -10.47 25.47
C HIS A 410 7.84 -10.70 24.96
N GLY A 411 7.69 -11.08 23.70
CA GLY A 411 6.39 -11.27 23.07
C GLY A 411 5.59 -9.98 22.84
N SER A 412 6.16 -8.82 23.17
CA SER A 412 5.47 -7.53 23.05
C SER A 412 5.27 -7.12 21.60
N ILE A 413 4.43 -6.13 21.39
CA ILE A 413 4.15 -5.54 20.08
C ILE A 413 5.42 -5.07 19.37
N TYR A 414 6.41 -4.55 20.09
CA TYR A 414 7.69 -4.08 19.53
C TYR A 414 8.49 -5.16 18.81
N PHE A 415 8.27 -6.42 19.15
CA PHE A 415 8.97 -7.56 18.55
C PHE A 415 8.08 -8.35 17.58
N GLN A 416 6.89 -7.85 17.26
CA GLN A 416 6.01 -8.43 16.21
C GLN A 416 6.17 -7.68 14.89
N GLU A 417 6.22 -8.40 13.75
CA GLU A 417 6.16 -7.72 12.44
C GLU A 417 4.73 -7.21 12.15
N PRO A 418 4.58 -5.99 11.57
CA PRO A 418 5.60 -5.08 11.04
C PRO A 418 6.21 -4.13 12.09
N PHE A 419 5.72 -4.12 13.33
CA PHE A 419 6.10 -3.16 14.37
C PHE A 419 7.58 -3.24 14.75
N TYR A 420 8.19 -4.42 14.58
CA TYR A 420 9.62 -4.59 14.85
C TYR A 420 10.48 -3.71 13.92
N GLN A 421 10.09 -3.53 12.67
CA GLN A 421 10.77 -2.62 11.75
C GLN A 421 10.50 -1.17 12.14
N LEU A 422 9.23 -0.81 12.42
CA LEU A 422 8.84 0.54 12.82
C LEU A 422 9.53 0.97 14.12
N MET A 423 9.64 0.08 15.10
CA MET A 423 10.35 0.32 16.37
C MET A 423 11.82 0.66 16.12
N ARG A 424 12.52 -0.15 15.35
CA ARG A 424 13.94 0.06 15.06
C ARG A 424 14.19 1.38 14.32
N GLN A 425 13.39 1.70 13.33
CA GLN A 425 13.52 2.95 12.56
C GLN A 425 13.16 4.18 13.40
N THR A 426 12.18 4.06 14.31
CA THR A 426 11.87 5.12 15.27
C THR A 426 13.04 5.36 16.21
N LEU A 427 13.61 4.30 16.79
CA LEU A 427 14.81 4.41 17.64
C LEU A 427 16.01 4.96 16.86
N TRP A 428 16.21 4.52 15.62
CA TRP A 428 17.28 5.01 14.75
C TRP A 428 17.18 6.54 14.55
N ALA A 429 16.01 7.05 14.19
CA ALA A 429 15.80 8.48 13.98
C ALA A 429 15.95 9.27 15.28
N GLU A 430 15.42 8.76 16.38
CA GLU A 430 15.51 9.39 17.69
C GLU A 430 16.96 9.48 18.21
N GLN A 431 17.76 8.42 18.03
CA GLN A 431 19.18 8.43 18.43
C GLN A 431 20.00 9.43 17.61
N ILE A 432 19.70 9.60 16.31
CA ILE A 432 20.35 10.62 15.48
C ILE A 432 19.99 12.02 15.99
N CYS A 433 18.72 12.31 16.26
CA CYS A 433 18.30 13.61 16.78
C CYS A 433 18.92 13.96 18.14
N ARG A 434 19.23 12.95 18.96
CA ARG A 434 19.92 13.12 20.25
C ARG A 434 21.43 13.23 20.13
N SER A 435 22.00 12.83 19.02
CA SER A 435 23.45 12.86 18.82
C SER A 435 23.94 14.31 18.75
N LYS A 436 25.00 14.58 19.52
CA LYS A 436 25.73 15.86 19.44
C LYS A 436 26.93 15.78 18.49
N ASP A 437 27.06 14.68 17.75
CA ASP A 437 28.16 14.44 16.85
C ASP A 437 27.93 15.13 15.49
N GLU A 438 28.75 16.10 15.18
CA GLU A 438 28.70 16.85 13.92
C GLU A 438 29.02 16.02 12.67
N SER A 439 29.61 14.82 12.85
CA SER A 439 29.84 13.88 11.73
C SER A 439 28.57 13.17 11.26
N VAL A 440 27.48 13.30 12.02
CA VAL A 440 26.15 12.75 11.72
C VAL A 440 25.30 13.85 11.12
N ILE A 441 24.24 13.48 10.38
CA ILE A 441 23.25 14.40 9.86
C ILE A 441 22.59 15.10 11.06
N PRO A 442 22.86 16.40 11.33
CA PRO A 442 22.32 17.08 12.51
C PRO A 442 20.83 17.37 12.31
N ALA A 443 19.99 16.91 13.23
CA ALA A 443 18.56 17.17 13.20
C ALA A 443 18.00 17.36 14.62
N GLN A 444 16.95 18.15 14.74
CA GLN A 444 16.21 18.39 15.99
C GLN A 444 15.00 17.47 16.08
N HIS A 445 14.42 17.12 14.95
CA HIS A 445 13.14 16.41 14.86
C HIS A 445 13.18 15.29 13.84
N PHE A 446 12.19 14.40 13.95
CA PHE A 446 11.91 13.42 12.92
C PHE A 446 10.40 13.20 12.78
N VAL A 447 9.98 12.73 11.63
CA VAL A 447 8.65 12.17 11.38
C VAL A 447 8.79 10.90 10.55
N HIS A 448 8.25 9.80 11.06
CA HIS A 448 8.31 8.50 10.39
C HIS A 448 7.12 8.35 9.43
N VAL A 449 7.40 8.25 8.14
CA VAL A 449 6.39 8.05 7.10
C VAL A 449 6.37 6.57 6.70
N HIS A 450 5.23 5.93 6.85
CA HIS A 450 5.01 4.54 6.45
C HIS A 450 4.10 4.52 5.22
N VAL A 451 4.65 4.11 4.09
CA VAL A 451 3.92 4.02 2.83
C VAL A 451 3.40 2.61 2.63
N CYS A 452 2.09 2.48 2.52
CA CYS A 452 1.44 1.19 2.32
C CYS A 452 0.15 1.38 1.51
N PRO A 453 -0.09 0.56 0.47
CA PRO A 453 -1.35 0.61 -0.26
C PRO A 453 -2.55 0.38 0.69
N LYS A 454 -3.53 1.29 0.66
CA LYS A 454 -4.73 1.22 1.52
C LYS A 454 -5.56 -0.04 1.30
N ASP A 455 -5.42 -0.66 0.12
CA ASP A 455 -6.14 -1.88 -0.22
C ASP A 455 -5.45 -3.14 0.32
N ASN A 456 -4.26 -3.01 0.94
CA ASN A 456 -3.57 -4.11 1.60
C ASN A 456 -4.18 -4.41 3.00
N ALA A 457 -5.45 -4.78 3.00
CA ALA A 457 -6.20 -5.08 4.23
C ALA A 457 -5.58 -6.23 5.06
N LEU A 458 -4.85 -7.16 4.43
CA LEU A 458 -4.16 -8.24 5.14
C LEU A 458 -3.05 -7.73 6.06
N LEU A 459 -2.48 -6.57 5.78
CA LEU A 459 -1.53 -5.89 6.65
C LEU A 459 -2.24 -4.87 7.55
N LEU A 460 -3.07 -4.01 6.96
CA LEU A 460 -3.64 -2.83 7.63
C LEU A 460 -4.76 -3.17 8.60
N ASP A 461 -5.67 -4.08 8.22
CA ASP A 461 -6.85 -4.45 9.03
C ASP A 461 -6.59 -5.67 9.93
N LYS A 462 -5.36 -6.16 9.96
CA LYS A 462 -4.98 -7.30 10.80
C LYS A 462 -5.23 -6.97 12.27
N ASN A 463 -5.78 -7.93 12.98
CA ASN A 463 -6.02 -7.81 14.41
C ASN A 463 -4.82 -8.32 15.21
N TYR A 464 -4.35 -7.50 16.14
CA TYR A 464 -3.21 -7.78 17.01
C TYR A 464 -3.65 -7.94 18.47
N THR A 465 -4.86 -8.50 18.73
CA THR A 465 -5.52 -8.56 20.04
C THR A 465 -4.67 -9.16 21.18
N ASP A 466 -3.68 -9.97 20.84
CA ASP A 466 -2.82 -10.57 21.86
C ASP A 466 -1.75 -9.60 22.41
N VAL A 467 -1.44 -8.55 21.64
CA VAL A 467 -0.37 -7.59 21.97
C VAL A 467 -0.85 -6.13 21.96
N SER A 468 -2.07 -5.88 21.49
CA SER A 468 -2.70 -4.55 21.47
C SER A 468 -4.20 -4.66 21.68
N LYS A 469 -4.79 -3.66 22.36
CA LYS A 469 -6.26 -3.50 22.47
C LYS A 469 -6.87 -2.81 21.25
N GLU A 470 -6.03 -2.23 20.41
CA GLU A 470 -6.45 -1.45 19.25
C GLU A 470 -6.66 -2.35 18.03
N SER A 471 -7.62 -2.03 17.20
CA SER A 471 -7.87 -2.70 15.93
C SER A 471 -7.07 -2.06 14.80
N GLY A 472 -6.52 -2.92 13.92
CA GLY A 472 -5.72 -2.51 12.77
C GLY A 472 -4.29 -2.11 13.12
N MET A 473 -3.43 -2.19 12.13
CA MET A 473 -1.98 -1.96 12.29
C MET A 473 -1.67 -0.54 12.74
N GLU A 474 -2.25 0.46 12.10
CA GLU A 474 -1.96 1.87 12.38
C GLU A 474 -2.31 2.25 13.82
N ASN A 475 -3.52 1.88 14.27
CA ASN A 475 -3.96 2.20 15.63
C ASN A 475 -3.13 1.45 16.67
N ALA A 476 -2.81 0.18 16.41
CA ALA A 476 -1.96 -0.61 17.29
C ALA A 476 -0.57 0.02 17.44
N TRP A 477 0.02 0.51 16.34
CA TRP A 477 1.30 1.21 16.41
C TRP A 477 1.21 2.58 17.09
N LYS A 478 0.24 3.42 16.69
CA LYS A 478 0.04 4.74 17.32
C LYS A 478 -0.24 4.68 18.82
N ALA A 479 -0.84 3.59 19.30
CA ALA A 479 -1.02 3.36 20.73
C ALA A 479 0.30 3.14 21.49
N MET A 480 1.38 2.80 20.78
CA MET A 480 2.72 2.60 21.35
C MET A 480 3.61 3.86 21.25
N LEU A 481 3.08 4.97 20.75
CA LEU A 481 3.80 6.22 20.58
C LEU A 481 3.32 7.28 21.57
N LYS A 482 4.27 7.98 22.21
CA LYS A 482 3.98 9.16 23.07
C LYS A 482 3.52 10.34 22.21
N HIS A 483 4.17 10.56 21.06
CA HIS A 483 3.84 11.62 20.08
C HIS A 483 3.32 10.98 18.79
N ARG A 484 2.01 10.73 18.75
CA ARG A 484 1.35 10.01 17.63
C ARG A 484 1.44 10.71 16.29
N ASN A 485 1.59 12.03 16.29
CA ASN A 485 1.73 12.87 15.09
C ASN A 485 3.10 12.74 14.41
N LEU A 486 4.09 12.10 15.06
CA LEU A 486 5.39 11.79 14.47
C LEU A 486 5.40 10.47 13.67
N TYR A 487 4.25 9.86 13.48
CA TYR A 487 4.07 8.71 12.59
C TYR A 487 2.88 8.94 11.66
N ILE A 488 3.13 8.76 10.37
CA ILE A 488 2.13 8.95 9.32
C ILE A 488 2.08 7.69 8.46
N LEU A 489 0.88 7.13 8.31
CA LEU A 489 0.59 6.09 7.33
C LEU A 489 -0.04 6.73 6.09
N ILE A 490 0.50 6.46 4.90
CA ILE A 490 0.03 7.05 3.66
C ILE A 490 -0.03 6.02 2.52
N ASP A 491 -1.04 6.14 1.68
CA ASP A 491 -1.15 5.38 0.43
C ASP A 491 -0.14 5.91 -0.60
N PRO A 492 0.59 5.05 -1.36
CA PRO A 492 1.56 5.50 -2.35
C PRO A 492 0.96 6.41 -3.43
N LYS A 493 -0.30 6.22 -3.81
CA LYS A 493 -1.00 7.11 -4.74
C LYS A 493 -1.24 8.49 -4.14
N ASP A 494 -1.60 8.56 -2.85
CA ASP A 494 -1.82 9.83 -2.16
C ASP A 494 -0.48 10.55 -1.93
N LEU A 495 0.60 9.83 -1.62
CA LEU A 495 1.96 10.37 -1.54
C LEU A 495 2.38 11.07 -2.85
N MET A 496 2.12 10.44 -3.99
CA MET A 496 2.53 10.96 -5.30
C MET A 496 1.58 12.03 -5.87
N ARG A 497 0.45 12.30 -5.22
CA ARG A 497 -0.58 13.26 -5.71
C ARG A 497 -0.05 14.64 -6.06
N PRO A 498 0.86 15.26 -5.28
CA PRO A 498 1.40 16.59 -5.61
C PRO A 498 2.16 16.65 -6.95
N LEU A 499 2.58 15.50 -7.47
CA LEU A 499 3.39 15.38 -8.68
C LEU A 499 2.59 15.06 -9.95
N TYR A 500 1.26 14.91 -9.85
CA TYR A 500 0.42 14.47 -10.99
C TYR A 500 0.51 15.41 -12.20
N ASP A 501 0.66 16.69 -11.99
CA ASP A 501 0.74 17.67 -13.08
C ASP A 501 2.14 17.87 -13.61
N THR A 502 3.17 17.74 -12.76
CA THR A 502 4.57 18.00 -13.10
C THR A 502 5.29 16.74 -13.62
N HIS A 503 4.91 15.54 -13.13
CA HIS A 503 5.54 14.26 -13.46
C HIS A 503 4.54 13.28 -14.07
N LYS A 504 3.81 13.72 -15.12
CA LYS A 504 2.69 12.98 -15.73
C LYS A 504 3.09 11.58 -16.20
N ASP A 505 4.25 11.43 -16.85
CA ASP A 505 4.68 10.15 -17.40
C ASP A 505 4.99 9.14 -16.28
N LEU A 506 5.64 9.59 -15.21
CA LEU A 506 5.87 8.78 -14.02
C LEU A 506 4.53 8.38 -13.38
N CYS A 507 3.64 9.32 -13.12
CA CYS A 507 2.36 9.06 -12.50
C CYS A 507 1.45 8.14 -13.34
N ASN A 508 1.49 8.26 -14.66
CA ASN A 508 0.79 7.36 -15.58
C ASN A 508 1.33 5.92 -15.48
N TYR A 509 2.67 5.76 -15.50
CA TYR A 509 3.32 4.46 -15.31
C TYR A 509 2.93 3.83 -13.96
N LEU A 510 3.01 4.60 -12.86
CA LEU A 510 2.66 4.13 -11.52
C LEU A 510 1.17 3.76 -11.41
N SER A 511 0.29 4.56 -12.01
CA SER A 511 -1.13 4.28 -12.04
C SER A 511 -1.46 2.98 -12.79
N GLU A 512 -0.77 2.74 -13.90
CA GLU A 512 -0.96 1.52 -14.68
C GLU A 512 -0.43 0.29 -13.94
N ARG A 513 0.66 0.42 -13.21
CA ARG A 513 1.33 -0.69 -12.56
C ARG A 513 0.85 -0.98 -11.15
N TYR A 514 0.69 0.03 -10.31
CA TYR A 514 0.59 -0.14 -8.85
C TYR A 514 -0.74 0.31 -8.23
N TRP A 515 -1.48 1.22 -8.90
CA TRP A 515 -2.62 1.87 -8.26
C TRP A 515 -3.98 1.37 -8.78
N LYS A 516 -4.06 0.09 -9.14
CA LYS A 516 -5.29 -0.59 -9.60
C LYS A 516 -5.83 -1.53 -8.55
#